data_5ba7f5864f07258b1d371c2061f7765a
#
_entry.id   5ba7f5864f07258b1d371c2061f7765a
#
_cell.length_a   1.000
_cell.length_b   1.000
_cell.length_c   1.000
_cell.angle_alpha   90.00
_cell.angle_beta   90.00
_cell.angle_gamma   90.00
#
_symmetry.space_group_name_H-M   'P 1'
#
loop_
_entity.id
_entity.type
_entity.pdbx_description
1 polymer ?
#
loop_
_entity_poly.entity_id
_entity_poly.type
_entity_poly.pdbx_seq_one_letter_code
_entity_poly.pdbx_strand_id
1 'polypeptide(L)'
;RVEADTIQQLATARPENLGAYETVLQGLEFHKRSGVMEANAEKAVGLFEKAIEIDPNYARAHAWRACSLANLSDWRGNIMEAFSECLSSVTRAFEIDPDDPEAHRIMGALKLMQEDFDQATYHHERARELCPSDPYMIMRYATLLIYLGNPEEALAEITNAKRIDPFCPDMLFEDEGMCYFWLDRLPEAVDAFNKLQIPTRNSLFYLA
;
A
#
# COMPACT_ATOMS: atom_id res chain seq x y z
N ARG A 1 3.70 -4.79 18.50
CA ARG A 1 5.03 -5.21 17.97
C ARG A 1 5.23 -4.69 16.54
N VAL A 2 4.22 -4.77 15.67
CA VAL A 2 4.25 -4.22 14.30
C VAL A 2 4.42 -2.69 14.30
N GLU A 3 3.75 -1.97 15.22
CA GLU A 3 3.96 -0.54 15.42
C GLU A 3 5.40 -0.20 15.84
N ALA A 4 6.05 -1.07 16.63
CA ALA A 4 7.42 -0.86 17.06
C ALA A 4 8.43 -1.01 15.90
N ASP A 5 8.21 -1.97 14.99
CA ASP A 5 9.07 -2.18 13.82
C ASP A 5 8.86 -1.05 12.79
N THR A 6 7.61 -0.60 12.58
CA THR A 6 7.30 0.58 11.75
C THR A 6 7.90 1.85 12.36
N ILE A 7 7.80 2.04 13.67
CA ILE A 7 8.41 3.16 14.40
C ILE A 7 9.95 3.09 14.31
N GLN A 8 10.53 1.90 14.39
CA GLN A 8 11.99 1.72 14.29
C GLN A 8 12.49 1.95 12.86
N GLN A 9 11.74 1.55 11.85
CA GLN A 9 12.04 1.84 10.44
C GLN A 9 11.88 3.34 10.11
N LEU A 10 10.86 3.98 10.67
CA LEU A 10 10.67 5.44 10.59
C LEU A 10 11.79 6.19 11.34
N ALA A 11 12.34 5.61 12.41
CA ALA A 11 13.43 6.20 13.18
C ALA A 11 14.82 6.04 12.49
N THR A 12 15.00 5.08 11.58
CA THR A 12 16.23 4.93 10.79
C THR A 12 16.30 5.90 9.61
N ALA A 13 15.18 6.28 9.03
CA ALA A 13 15.07 7.43 8.13
C ALA A 13 14.92 8.70 8.98
N ARG A 14 16.03 9.18 9.59
CA ARG A 14 16.01 10.36 10.47
C ARG A 14 15.52 11.59 9.71
N PRO A 15 14.28 12.06 9.92
CA PRO A 15 13.95 13.39 9.46
C PRO A 15 14.82 14.36 10.27
N GLU A 16 15.50 15.27 9.59
CA GLU A 16 16.24 16.33 10.26
C GLU A 16 15.30 17.17 11.14
N ASN A 17 13.98 17.03 10.91
CA ASN A 17 12.93 17.74 11.62
C ASN A 17 11.92 16.78 12.25
N LEU A 18 11.90 16.72 13.59
CA LEU A 18 10.95 15.91 14.36
C LEU A 18 9.48 16.26 14.05
N GLY A 19 9.19 17.53 13.73
CA GLY A 19 7.84 17.97 13.37
C GLY A 19 7.32 17.33 12.07
N ALA A 20 8.19 17.12 11.07
CA ALA A 20 7.82 16.41 9.84
C ALA A 20 7.47 14.94 10.14
N TYR A 21 8.28 14.28 10.97
CA TYR A 21 8.04 12.90 11.40
C TYR A 21 6.69 12.73 12.12
N GLU A 22 6.42 13.58 13.11
CA GLU A 22 5.14 13.56 13.85
C GLU A 22 3.95 13.80 12.92
N THR A 23 4.10 14.69 11.94
CA THR A 23 3.06 14.99 10.95
C THR A 23 2.80 13.80 10.02
N VAL A 24 3.87 13.06 9.63
CA VAL A 24 3.71 11.81 8.87
C VAL A 24 2.97 10.76 9.69
N LEU A 25 3.28 10.59 10.97
CA LEU A 25 2.55 9.64 11.83
C LEU A 25 1.05 9.98 11.93
N GLN A 26 0.71 11.27 12.05
CA GLN A 26 -0.69 11.70 12.02
C GLN A 26 -1.35 11.40 10.67
N GLY A 27 -0.64 11.62 9.56
CA GLY A 27 -1.11 11.29 8.22
C GLY A 27 -1.43 9.80 8.05
N LEU A 28 -0.57 8.93 8.59
CA LEU A 28 -0.75 7.48 8.56
C LEU A 28 -2.03 7.03 9.27
N GLU A 29 -2.42 7.66 10.38
CA GLU A 29 -3.66 7.33 11.08
C GLU A 29 -4.91 7.61 10.23
N PHE A 30 -4.90 8.69 9.44
CA PHE A 30 -5.98 8.97 8.48
C PHE A 30 -5.89 8.09 7.24
N HIS A 31 -4.67 7.82 6.75
CA HIS A 31 -4.45 6.94 5.59
C HIS A 31 -4.99 5.52 5.83
N LYS A 32 -4.78 4.93 7.01
CA LYS A 32 -5.32 3.62 7.39
C LYS A 32 -6.86 3.56 7.31
N ARG A 33 -7.54 4.70 7.40
CA ARG A 33 -9.00 4.82 7.35
C ARG A 33 -9.51 5.46 6.05
N SER A 34 -8.64 5.69 5.08
CA SER A 34 -8.98 6.38 3.84
C SER A 34 -9.95 5.60 2.95
N GLY A 35 -9.95 4.27 3.03
CA GLY A 35 -10.90 3.40 2.34
C GLY A 35 -12.34 3.49 2.85
N VAL A 36 -12.57 4.07 4.04
CA VAL A 36 -13.89 4.16 4.67
C VAL A 36 -14.58 5.50 4.36
N MET A 37 -13.81 6.59 4.24
CA MET A 37 -14.33 7.95 4.02
C MET A 37 -13.37 8.80 3.19
N GLU A 38 -13.89 9.47 2.16
CA GLU A 38 -13.11 10.42 1.34
C GLU A 38 -12.39 11.48 2.19
N ALA A 39 -13.06 12.02 3.19
CA ALA A 39 -12.49 13.02 4.10
C ALA A 39 -11.22 12.54 4.84
N ASN A 40 -11.08 11.24 5.08
CA ASN A 40 -9.85 10.68 5.66
C ASN A 40 -8.71 10.67 4.62
N ALA A 41 -9.01 10.34 3.36
CA ALA A 41 -8.03 10.40 2.27
C ALA A 41 -7.54 11.83 2.04
N GLU A 42 -8.45 12.81 1.98
CA GLU A 42 -8.10 14.24 1.87
C GLU A 42 -7.20 14.70 3.02
N LYS A 43 -7.56 14.34 4.25
CA LYS A 43 -6.81 14.73 5.44
C LYS A 43 -5.44 14.10 5.48
N ALA A 44 -5.30 12.85 5.03
CA ALA A 44 -4.01 12.18 4.91
C ALA A 44 -3.11 12.91 3.90
N VAL A 45 -3.61 13.23 2.70
CA VAL A 45 -2.87 14.00 1.68
C VAL A 45 -2.39 15.32 2.28
N GLY A 46 -3.28 16.13 2.90
CA GLY A 46 -2.91 17.42 3.48
C GLY A 46 -1.86 17.32 4.59
N LEU A 47 -1.87 16.24 5.39
CA LEU A 47 -0.85 16.03 6.42
C LEU A 47 0.51 15.65 5.81
N PHE A 48 0.55 14.85 4.76
CA PHE A 48 1.81 14.55 4.09
C PHE A 48 2.36 15.77 3.33
N GLU A 49 1.52 16.59 2.73
CA GLU A 49 1.92 17.87 2.15
C GLU A 49 2.51 18.82 3.21
N LYS A 50 1.86 18.92 4.37
CA LYS A 50 2.41 19.67 5.50
C LYS A 50 3.75 19.12 5.99
N ALA A 51 3.93 17.79 6.02
CA ALA A 51 5.21 17.18 6.38
C ALA A 51 6.31 17.56 5.39
N ILE A 52 5.99 17.60 4.08
CA ILE A 52 6.89 18.03 3.00
C ILE A 52 7.23 19.52 3.12
N GLU A 53 6.27 20.37 3.53
CA GLU A 53 6.54 21.79 3.79
C GLU A 53 7.53 21.98 4.96
N ILE A 54 7.43 21.14 5.99
CA ILE A 54 8.33 21.19 7.16
C ILE A 54 9.72 20.66 6.79
N ASP A 55 9.79 19.54 6.06
CA ASP A 55 11.03 18.92 5.61
C ASP A 55 10.89 18.42 4.15
N PRO A 56 11.29 19.25 3.17
CA PRO A 56 11.21 18.89 1.75
C PRO A 56 12.09 17.69 1.33
N ASN A 57 13.03 17.30 2.19
CA ASN A 57 13.94 16.17 1.95
C ASN A 57 13.55 14.91 2.76
N TYR A 58 12.33 14.84 3.25
CA TYR A 58 11.83 13.64 3.92
C TYR A 58 11.17 12.69 2.90
N ALA A 59 11.93 11.73 2.36
CA ALA A 59 11.51 10.78 1.31
C ALA A 59 10.18 10.10 1.66
N ARG A 60 10.02 9.64 2.90
CA ARG A 60 8.84 8.94 3.39
C ARG A 60 7.56 9.79 3.28
N ALA A 61 7.64 11.11 3.47
CA ALA A 61 6.49 12.00 3.31
C ALA A 61 6.02 12.06 1.85
N HIS A 62 6.94 12.13 0.90
CA HIS A 62 6.64 12.08 -0.53
C HIS A 62 6.04 10.72 -0.94
N ALA A 63 6.58 9.60 -0.45
CA ALA A 63 6.06 8.28 -0.73
C ALA A 63 4.61 8.12 -0.22
N TRP A 64 4.33 8.48 1.03
CA TRP A 64 2.97 8.40 1.59
C TRP A 64 1.99 9.39 0.96
N ARG A 65 2.46 10.58 0.54
CA ARG A 65 1.63 11.49 -0.26
C ARG A 65 1.14 10.80 -1.53
N ALA A 66 2.03 10.14 -2.28
CA ALA A 66 1.67 9.41 -3.49
C ALA A 66 0.61 8.32 -3.21
N CYS A 67 0.79 7.51 -2.17
CA CYS A 67 -0.16 6.47 -1.79
C CYS A 67 -1.54 7.06 -1.42
N SER A 68 -1.56 8.17 -0.69
CA SER A 68 -2.83 8.81 -0.29
C SER A 68 -3.54 9.51 -1.43
N LEU A 69 -2.82 10.05 -2.41
CA LEU A 69 -3.38 10.57 -3.65
C LEU A 69 -4.07 9.47 -4.46
N ALA A 70 -3.47 8.28 -4.56
CA ALA A 70 -4.09 7.13 -5.20
C ALA A 70 -5.42 6.76 -4.52
N ASN A 71 -5.43 6.64 -3.18
CA ASN A 71 -6.67 6.37 -2.44
C ASN A 71 -7.73 7.46 -2.63
N LEU A 72 -7.33 8.74 -2.67
CA LEU A 72 -8.26 9.85 -2.90
C LEU A 72 -8.82 9.82 -4.32
N SER A 73 -8.03 9.40 -5.31
CA SER A 73 -8.48 9.30 -6.70
C SER A 73 -9.54 8.23 -6.91
N ASP A 74 -9.51 7.15 -6.12
CA ASP A 74 -10.54 6.10 -6.16
C ASP A 74 -11.92 6.67 -5.76
N TRP A 75 -11.96 7.60 -4.79
CA TRP A 75 -13.18 8.30 -4.40
C TRP A 75 -13.67 9.28 -5.48
N ARG A 76 -12.75 9.99 -6.14
CA ARG A 76 -13.06 11.07 -7.08
C ARG A 76 -13.20 10.61 -8.53
N GLY A 77 -12.77 9.39 -8.83
CA GLY A 77 -12.81 8.85 -10.19
C GLY A 77 -11.84 9.53 -11.17
N ASN A 78 -10.81 10.21 -10.67
CA ASN A 78 -9.81 10.95 -11.46
C ASN A 78 -8.44 10.27 -11.51
N ILE A 79 -8.43 8.94 -11.63
CA ILE A 79 -7.24 8.08 -11.53
C ILE A 79 -6.11 8.54 -12.47
N MET A 80 -6.42 8.97 -13.71
CA MET A 80 -5.39 9.37 -14.67
C MET A 80 -4.66 10.66 -14.27
N GLU A 81 -5.37 11.62 -13.68
CA GLU A 81 -4.76 12.86 -13.16
C GLU A 81 -3.90 12.55 -11.94
N ALA A 82 -4.43 11.80 -11.00
CA ALA A 82 -3.72 11.39 -9.79
C ALA A 82 -2.48 10.55 -10.10
N PHE A 83 -2.49 9.73 -11.15
CA PHE A 83 -1.35 8.92 -11.56
C PHE A 83 -0.09 9.77 -11.81
N SER A 84 -0.23 10.87 -12.53
CA SER A 84 0.89 11.78 -12.81
C SER A 84 1.45 12.40 -11.53
N GLU A 85 0.57 12.79 -10.59
CA GLU A 85 0.99 13.35 -9.30
C GLU A 85 1.63 12.28 -8.40
N CYS A 86 1.08 11.07 -8.37
CA CYS A 86 1.68 9.93 -7.66
C CYS A 86 3.09 9.64 -8.18
N LEU A 87 3.24 9.55 -9.50
CA LEU A 87 4.54 9.29 -10.13
C LEU A 87 5.56 10.39 -9.80
N SER A 88 5.16 11.66 -9.86
CA SER A 88 6.02 12.78 -9.48
C SER A 88 6.45 12.69 -8.01
N SER A 89 5.52 12.41 -7.10
CA SER A 89 5.82 12.30 -5.67
C SER A 89 6.76 11.14 -5.35
N VAL A 90 6.51 9.96 -5.93
CA VAL A 90 7.38 8.79 -5.67
C VAL A 90 8.75 8.94 -6.33
N THR A 91 8.83 9.60 -7.49
CA THR A 91 10.13 9.93 -8.12
C THR A 91 10.93 10.85 -7.21
N ARG A 92 10.28 11.85 -6.61
CA ARG A 92 10.95 12.72 -5.63
C ARG A 92 11.42 11.96 -4.40
N ALA A 93 10.65 10.98 -3.90
CA ALA A 93 11.10 10.11 -2.80
C ALA A 93 12.39 9.37 -3.15
N PHE A 94 12.51 8.80 -4.36
CA PHE A 94 13.72 8.13 -4.83
C PHE A 94 14.94 9.05 -5.01
N GLU A 95 14.73 10.30 -5.44
CA GLU A 95 15.81 11.28 -5.52
C GLU A 95 16.42 11.58 -4.14
N ILE A 96 15.61 11.51 -3.08
CA ILE A 96 16.02 11.77 -1.70
C ILE A 96 16.62 10.50 -1.06
N ASP A 97 15.91 9.37 -1.15
CA ASP A 97 16.31 8.07 -0.61
C ASP A 97 15.99 6.95 -1.62
N PRO A 98 17.00 6.49 -2.39
CA PRO A 98 16.80 5.40 -3.37
C PRO A 98 16.41 4.05 -2.75
N ASP A 99 16.61 3.87 -1.45
CA ASP A 99 16.30 2.64 -0.72
C ASP A 99 15.07 2.80 0.21
N ASP A 100 14.24 3.82 0.02
CA ASP A 100 12.98 3.92 0.78
C ASP A 100 12.01 2.79 0.38
N PRO A 101 11.65 1.87 1.30
CA PRO A 101 10.83 0.70 0.97
C PRO A 101 9.40 1.07 0.56
N GLU A 102 8.84 2.17 1.09
CA GLU A 102 7.52 2.63 0.68
C GLU A 102 7.53 3.21 -0.72
N ALA A 103 8.59 3.95 -1.10
CA ALA A 103 8.75 4.42 -2.46
C ALA A 103 8.82 3.24 -3.45
N HIS A 104 9.58 2.18 -3.11
CA HIS A 104 9.61 0.96 -3.90
C HIS A 104 8.24 0.31 -4.02
N ARG A 105 7.53 0.11 -2.91
CA ARG A 105 6.19 -0.48 -2.92
C ARG A 105 5.21 0.30 -3.80
N ILE A 106 5.22 1.63 -3.71
CA ILE A 106 4.31 2.49 -4.47
C ILE A 106 4.68 2.51 -5.94
N MET A 107 5.98 2.58 -6.27
CA MET A 107 6.42 2.47 -7.66
C MET A 107 6.02 1.13 -8.26
N GLY A 108 6.16 0.02 -7.52
CA GLY A 108 5.70 -1.30 -7.94
C GLY A 108 4.21 -1.31 -8.30
N ALA A 109 3.36 -0.70 -7.47
CA ALA A 109 1.94 -0.57 -7.75
C ALA A 109 1.65 0.29 -9.00
N LEU A 110 2.36 1.41 -9.18
CA LEU A 110 2.23 2.25 -10.38
C LEU A 110 2.68 1.51 -11.65
N LYS A 111 3.74 0.70 -11.57
CA LYS A 111 4.21 -0.13 -12.68
C LYS A 111 3.24 -1.24 -13.01
N LEU A 112 2.61 -1.85 -12.00
CA LEU A 112 1.54 -2.84 -12.21
C LEU A 112 0.34 -2.23 -12.94
N MET A 113 -0.06 -1.00 -12.61
CA MET A 113 -1.11 -0.28 -13.34
C MET A 113 -0.73 0.03 -14.81
N GLN A 114 0.56 0.12 -15.11
CA GLN A 114 1.08 0.29 -16.47
C GLN A 114 1.27 -1.05 -17.22
N GLU A 115 0.96 -2.18 -16.59
CA GLU A 115 1.23 -3.54 -17.09
C GLU A 115 2.74 -3.80 -17.34
N ASP A 116 3.61 -3.01 -16.68
CA ASP A 116 5.06 -3.22 -16.69
C ASP A 116 5.43 -4.20 -15.58
N PHE A 117 5.16 -5.47 -15.82
CA PHE A 117 5.28 -6.55 -14.82
C PHE A 117 6.72 -6.75 -14.35
N ASP A 118 7.71 -6.53 -15.21
CA ASP A 118 9.13 -6.68 -14.85
C ASP A 118 9.53 -5.62 -13.81
N GLN A 119 9.18 -4.36 -14.05
CA GLN A 119 9.46 -3.28 -13.11
C GLN A 119 8.60 -3.38 -11.85
N ALA A 120 7.35 -3.81 -11.98
CA ALA A 120 6.48 -4.07 -10.82
C ALA A 120 7.12 -5.12 -9.90
N THR A 121 7.60 -6.23 -10.46
CA THR A 121 8.28 -7.30 -9.72
C THR A 121 9.54 -6.79 -9.05
N TYR A 122 10.43 -6.12 -9.79
CA TYR A 122 11.66 -5.55 -9.24
C TYR A 122 11.39 -4.67 -8.02
N HIS A 123 10.43 -3.75 -8.12
CA HIS A 123 10.14 -2.80 -7.05
C HIS A 123 9.49 -3.46 -5.83
N HIS A 124 8.56 -4.40 -6.03
CA HIS A 124 7.95 -5.12 -4.91
C HIS A 124 8.93 -6.06 -4.20
N GLU A 125 9.82 -6.75 -4.93
CA GLU A 125 10.88 -7.56 -4.35
C GLU A 125 11.85 -6.68 -3.55
N ARG A 126 12.24 -5.53 -4.09
CA ARG A 126 13.13 -4.61 -3.38
C ARG A 126 12.50 -4.06 -2.10
N ALA A 127 11.21 -3.72 -2.11
CA ALA A 127 10.49 -3.31 -0.91
C ALA A 127 10.49 -4.42 0.16
N ARG A 128 10.31 -5.68 -0.24
CA ARG A 128 10.38 -6.85 0.65
C ARG A 128 11.77 -7.10 1.21
N GLU A 129 12.82 -6.96 0.40
CA GLU A 129 14.21 -7.10 0.85
C GLU A 129 14.55 -6.07 1.92
N LEU A 130 14.10 -4.82 1.73
CA LEU A 130 14.33 -3.72 2.67
C LEU A 130 13.53 -3.90 3.98
N CYS A 131 12.33 -4.49 3.90
CA CYS A 131 11.43 -4.69 5.04
C CYS A 131 10.82 -6.11 5.05
N PRO A 132 11.62 -7.17 5.27
CA PRO A 132 11.18 -8.56 5.10
C PRO A 132 10.13 -9.04 6.11
N SER A 133 10.02 -8.37 7.25
CA SER A 133 9.05 -8.72 8.31
C SER A 133 7.85 -7.79 8.37
N ASP A 134 7.74 -6.84 7.44
CA ASP A 134 6.59 -5.94 7.39
C ASP A 134 5.41 -6.63 6.71
N PRO A 135 4.28 -6.89 7.43
CA PRO A 135 3.14 -7.60 6.86
C PRO A 135 2.50 -6.84 5.70
N TYR A 136 2.61 -5.52 5.67
CA TYR A 136 2.07 -4.71 4.58
C TYR A 136 2.87 -4.87 3.29
N MET A 137 4.22 -4.95 3.37
CA MET A 137 5.07 -5.24 2.21
C MET A 137 4.80 -6.65 1.66
N ILE A 138 4.67 -7.63 2.56
CA ILE A 138 4.32 -9.02 2.20
C ILE A 138 2.97 -9.07 1.48
N MET A 139 1.97 -8.38 2.02
CA MET A 139 0.63 -8.33 1.45
C MET A 139 0.63 -7.69 0.04
N ARG A 140 1.35 -6.59 -0.16
CA ARG A 140 1.42 -5.94 -1.48
C ARG A 140 2.17 -6.77 -2.51
N TYR A 141 3.14 -7.56 -2.07
CA TYR A 141 3.78 -8.56 -2.94
C TYR A 141 2.82 -9.70 -3.31
N ALA A 142 1.97 -10.15 -2.38
CA ALA A 142 0.92 -11.12 -2.68
C ALA A 142 -0.06 -10.58 -3.74
N THR A 143 -0.44 -9.31 -3.66
CA THR A 143 -1.26 -8.68 -4.71
C THR A 143 -0.59 -8.77 -6.08
N LEU A 144 0.73 -8.47 -6.18
CA LEU A 144 1.47 -8.64 -7.44
C LEU A 144 1.41 -10.09 -7.95
N LEU A 145 1.64 -11.07 -7.09
CA LEU A 145 1.60 -12.50 -7.47
C LEU A 145 0.26 -12.91 -8.07
N ILE A 146 -0.86 -12.37 -7.58
CA ILE A 146 -2.19 -12.60 -8.16
C ILE A 146 -2.23 -12.12 -9.60
N TYR A 147 -1.76 -10.92 -9.88
CA TYR A 147 -1.72 -10.36 -11.25
C TYR A 147 -0.74 -11.08 -12.16
N LEU A 148 0.31 -11.69 -11.62
CA LEU A 148 1.24 -12.55 -12.36
C LEU A 148 0.68 -13.97 -12.61
N GLY A 149 -0.52 -14.30 -12.11
CA GLY A 149 -1.14 -15.60 -12.28
C GLY A 149 -0.60 -16.70 -11.34
N ASN A 150 -0.07 -16.33 -10.18
CA ASN A 150 0.50 -17.22 -9.17
C ASN A 150 -0.33 -17.21 -7.87
N PRO A 151 -1.63 -17.62 -7.90
CA PRO A 151 -2.52 -17.49 -6.75
C PRO A 151 -2.15 -18.41 -5.58
N GLU A 152 -1.51 -19.56 -5.80
CA GLU A 152 -1.04 -20.45 -4.73
C GLU A 152 0.06 -19.78 -3.91
N GLU A 153 1.04 -19.17 -4.59
CA GLU A 153 2.14 -18.46 -3.92
C GLU A 153 1.61 -17.22 -3.20
N ALA A 154 0.68 -16.50 -3.82
CA ALA A 154 0.00 -15.38 -3.18
C ALA A 154 -0.71 -15.79 -1.88
N LEU A 155 -1.43 -16.93 -1.86
CA LEU A 155 -2.07 -17.44 -0.63
C LEU A 155 -1.06 -17.78 0.47
N ALA A 156 0.11 -18.29 0.12
CA ALA A 156 1.17 -18.57 1.08
C ALA A 156 1.66 -17.26 1.73
N GLU A 157 1.88 -16.22 0.93
CA GLU A 157 2.27 -14.90 1.43
C GLU A 157 1.16 -14.22 2.27
N ILE A 158 -0.10 -14.32 1.85
CA ILE A 158 -1.25 -13.85 2.62
C ILE A 158 -1.31 -14.53 3.99
N THR A 159 -1.11 -15.85 4.03
CA THR A 159 -1.08 -16.62 5.27
C THR A 159 0.07 -16.16 6.18
N ASN A 160 1.24 -15.89 5.60
CA ASN A 160 2.39 -15.38 6.33
C ASN A 160 2.12 -13.97 6.90
N ALA A 161 1.54 -13.06 6.12
CA ALA A 161 1.16 -11.72 6.58
C ALA A 161 0.18 -11.79 7.78
N LYS A 162 -0.86 -12.63 7.69
CA LYS A 162 -1.82 -12.85 8.78
C LYS A 162 -1.18 -13.42 10.05
N ARG A 163 -0.15 -14.26 9.90
CA ARG A 163 0.58 -14.80 11.05
C ARG A 163 1.41 -13.72 11.76
N ILE A 164 1.95 -12.77 11.03
CA ILE A 164 2.75 -11.66 11.58
C ILE A 164 1.81 -10.62 12.22
N ASP A 165 0.76 -10.23 11.51
CA ASP A 165 -0.27 -9.31 11.99
C ASP A 165 -1.68 -9.92 11.85
N PRO A 166 -2.26 -10.43 12.96
CA PRO A 166 -3.62 -10.95 12.96
C PRO A 166 -4.70 -9.88 12.75
N PHE A 167 -4.34 -8.60 12.85
CA PHE A 167 -5.24 -7.45 12.65
C PHE A 167 -5.00 -6.77 11.29
N CYS A 168 -4.54 -7.54 10.31
CA CYS A 168 -4.27 -7.04 8.98
C CYS A 168 -5.49 -6.36 8.36
N PRO A 169 -5.27 -5.41 7.41
CA PRO A 169 -6.35 -4.68 6.73
C PRO A 169 -7.31 -5.60 5.98
N ASP A 170 -8.57 -5.17 5.87
CA ASP A 170 -9.64 -5.88 5.16
C ASP A 170 -9.31 -6.25 3.72
N MET A 171 -8.48 -5.43 3.02
CA MET A 171 -8.05 -5.72 1.65
C MET A 171 -7.36 -7.09 1.48
N LEU A 172 -6.83 -7.65 2.57
CA LEU A 172 -6.22 -8.97 2.57
C LEU A 172 -7.26 -10.08 2.37
N PHE A 173 -8.51 -9.86 2.78
CA PHE A 173 -9.62 -10.76 2.47
C PHE A 173 -10.06 -10.67 1.02
N GLU A 174 -9.91 -9.48 0.38
CA GLU A 174 -10.14 -9.34 -1.05
C GLU A 174 -9.11 -10.14 -1.85
N ASP A 175 -7.82 -9.95 -1.58
CA ASP A 175 -6.73 -10.69 -2.23
C ASP A 175 -6.88 -12.21 -2.01
N GLU A 176 -7.25 -12.65 -0.79
CA GLU A 176 -7.53 -14.06 -0.50
C GLU A 176 -8.69 -14.61 -1.32
N GLY A 177 -9.78 -13.84 -1.41
CA GLY A 177 -10.95 -14.21 -2.24
C GLY A 177 -10.60 -14.32 -3.72
N MET A 178 -9.81 -13.39 -4.24
CA MET A 178 -9.31 -13.45 -5.62
C MET A 178 -8.45 -14.70 -5.86
N CYS A 179 -7.55 -15.04 -4.95
CA CYS A 179 -6.76 -16.28 -5.05
C CYS A 179 -7.65 -17.51 -5.11
N TYR A 180 -8.59 -17.63 -4.19
CA TYR A 180 -9.50 -18.79 -4.18
C TYR A 180 -10.37 -18.87 -5.45
N PHE A 181 -10.83 -17.72 -5.96
CA PHE A 181 -11.56 -17.67 -7.23
C PHE A 181 -10.73 -18.23 -8.40
N TRP A 182 -9.49 -17.77 -8.55
CA TRP A 182 -8.58 -18.25 -9.62
C TRP A 182 -8.18 -19.73 -9.47
N LEU A 183 -8.28 -20.27 -8.25
CA LEU A 183 -8.03 -21.68 -7.96
C LEU A 183 -9.28 -22.57 -8.07
N ASP A 184 -10.40 -22.03 -8.57
CA ASP A 184 -11.70 -22.72 -8.64
C ASP A 184 -12.24 -23.19 -7.27
N ARG A 185 -11.82 -22.52 -6.20
CA ARG A 185 -12.24 -22.77 -4.81
C ARG A 185 -13.34 -21.78 -4.42
N LEU A 186 -14.47 -21.85 -5.15
CA LEU A 186 -15.54 -20.84 -5.06
C LEU A 186 -16.16 -20.68 -3.66
N PRO A 187 -16.42 -21.75 -2.88
CA PRO A 187 -16.93 -21.57 -1.51
C PRO A 187 -16.01 -20.74 -0.63
N GLU A 188 -14.69 -21.00 -0.68
CA GLU A 188 -13.70 -20.26 0.09
C GLU A 188 -13.55 -18.81 -0.41
N ALA A 189 -13.69 -18.57 -1.71
CA ALA A 189 -13.69 -17.22 -2.27
C ALA A 189 -14.86 -16.40 -1.70
N VAL A 190 -16.07 -16.95 -1.70
CA VAL A 190 -17.27 -16.32 -1.10
C VAL A 190 -17.05 -16.05 0.39
N ASP A 191 -16.51 -17.00 1.13
CA ASP A 191 -16.23 -16.84 2.56
C ASP A 191 -15.21 -15.73 2.82
N ALA A 192 -14.19 -15.58 1.96
CA ALA A 192 -13.20 -14.52 2.08
C ALA A 192 -13.81 -13.13 1.79
N PHE A 193 -14.53 -12.99 0.68
CA PHE A 193 -15.19 -11.72 0.33
C PHE A 193 -16.24 -11.28 1.35
N ASN A 194 -16.93 -12.21 2.01
CA ASN A 194 -17.91 -11.90 3.05
C ASN A 194 -17.29 -11.39 4.36
N LYS A 195 -15.97 -11.46 4.53
CA LYS A 195 -15.26 -10.88 5.68
C LYS A 195 -14.96 -9.39 5.49
N LEU A 196 -15.10 -8.86 4.27
CA LEU A 196 -14.93 -7.44 4.01
C LEU A 196 -16.01 -6.63 4.75
N GLN A 197 -15.60 -5.63 5.51
CA GLN A 197 -16.53 -4.71 6.18
C GLN A 197 -17.31 -3.87 5.16
N ILE A 198 -16.62 -3.48 4.07
CA ILE A 198 -17.21 -2.74 2.95
C ILE A 198 -16.87 -3.50 1.68
N PRO A 199 -17.88 -3.97 0.91
CA PRO A 199 -17.64 -4.60 -0.37
C PRO A 199 -16.93 -3.64 -1.34
N THR A 200 -15.88 -4.13 -1.99
CA THR A 200 -15.18 -3.40 -3.03
C THR A 200 -15.80 -3.66 -4.40
N ARG A 201 -15.42 -2.87 -5.41
CA ARG A 201 -15.83 -3.13 -6.79
C ARG A 201 -15.41 -4.53 -7.24
N ASN A 202 -14.19 -4.95 -6.88
CA ASN A 202 -13.67 -6.27 -7.24
C ASN A 202 -14.45 -7.37 -6.54
N SER A 203 -14.67 -7.29 -5.22
CA SER A 203 -15.42 -8.31 -4.49
C SER A 203 -16.83 -8.48 -5.04
N LEU A 204 -17.50 -7.40 -5.40
CA LEU A 204 -18.84 -7.45 -6.03
C LEU A 204 -18.79 -8.09 -7.43
N PHE A 205 -17.74 -7.85 -8.21
CA PHE A 205 -17.55 -8.49 -9.52
C PHE A 205 -17.38 -10.01 -9.39
N TYR A 206 -16.57 -10.46 -8.43
CA TYR A 206 -16.31 -11.89 -8.23
C TYR A 206 -17.47 -12.63 -7.56
N LEU A 207 -18.37 -11.94 -6.86
CA LEU A 207 -19.57 -12.53 -6.23
C LEU A 207 -20.78 -12.57 -7.15
N ALA A 208 -20.75 -11.90 -8.32
CA ALA A 208 -21.82 -11.86 -9.30
C ALA A 208 -21.79 -13.09 -10.22
#